data_aaaa960cacf150ceb1e2e1d3b3b8c262
#
_entry.id   aaaa960cacf150ceb1e2e1d3b3b8c262
#
_cell.length_a   1.000
_cell.length_b   1.000
_cell.length_c   1.000
_cell.angle_alpha   90.00
_cell.angle_beta   90.00
_cell.angle_gamma   90.00
#
_symmetry.space_group_name_H-M   'P 1'
#
loop_
_entity.id
_entity.type
_entity.pdbx_description
1 polymer ?
#
loop_
_entity_poly.entity_id
_entity_poly.type
_entity_poly.pdbx_seq_one_letter_code
_entity_poly.pdbx_strand_id
1 'polypeptide(L)'
;MAMTNPYCSLADIKAAARITDSIDDLLLEISIESSSRDIDAYCERVFYSSGGTAIARVYVPQDSFVVQTDDIISVTTIKSDSNGDGTFDQAWAGTDYQLEPLNGRAGGIDTPATRLRAIGQFLWPV
;
A
#
# COMPACT_ATOMS: atom_id res chain seq x y z
N MET A 1 5.05 22.96 11.43
CA MET A 1 4.07 22.40 10.46
C MET A 1 3.91 20.92 10.72
N ALA A 2 2.72 20.38 10.62
CA ALA A 2 2.52 18.92 10.68
C ALA A 2 2.74 18.34 9.28
N MET A 3 3.82 17.60 9.10
CA MET A 3 4.12 16.89 7.85
C MET A 3 3.20 15.66 7.69
N THR A 4 2.79 15.40 6.46
CA THR A 4 1.91 14.27 6.12
C THR A 4 2.72 13.12 5.52
N ASN A 5 2.86 12.02 6.27
CA ASN A 5 3.59 10.83 5.85
C ASN A 5 5.00 11.14 5.29
N PRO A 6 5.85 11.86 6.02
CA PRO A 6 7.21 12.14 5.57
C PRO A 6 8.06 10.87 5.59
N TYR A 7 9.01 10.77 4.66
CA TYR A 7 9.94 9.63 4.57
C TYR A 7 11.22 9.81 5.38
N CYS A 8 11.44 10.99 5.94
CA CYS A 8 12.44 11.22 6.96
C CYS A 8 11.94 12.26 7.97
N SER A 9 12.57 12.33 9.13
CA SER A 9 12.23 13.33 10.14
C SER A 9 13.03 14.63 9.95
N LEU A 10 12.51 15.73 10.49
CA LEU A 10 13.24 16.98 10.57
C LEU A 10 14.56 16.80 11.33
N ALA A 11 14.55 16.00 12.40
CA ALA A 11 15.74 15.73 13.19
C ALA A 11 16.83 15.02 12.39
N ASP A 12 16.47 14.06 11.53
CA ASP A 12 17.43 13.34 10.69
C ASP A 12 18.10 14.27 9.69
N ILE A 13 17.32 15.14 9.03
CA ILE A 13 17.86 16.12 8.07
C ILE A 13 18.77 17.12 8.77
N LYS A 14 18.37 17.65 9.92
CA LYS A 14 19.19 18.57 10.71
C LYS A 14 20.50 17.94 11.16
N ALA A 15 20.44 16.69 11.62
CA ALA A 15 21.63 15.95 12.01
C ALA A 15 22.58 15.71 10.82
N ALA A 16 22.05 15.31 9.68
CA ALA A 16 22.83 15.09 8.46
C ALA A 16 23.47 16.38 7.93
N ALA A 17 22.74 17.49 7.97
CA ALA A 17 23.22 18.80 7.52
C ALA A 17 23.98 19.57 8.60
N ARG A 18 24.09 19.05 9.83
CA ARG A 18 24.74 19.70 11.00
C ARG A 18 24.09 21.06 11.34
N ILE A 19 22.77 21.16 11.22
CA ILE A 19 21.99 22.33 11.57
C ILE A 19 21.54 22.22 13.03
N THR A 20 21.90 23.21 13.85
CA THR A 20 21.61 23.19 15.30
C THR A 20 20.55 24.18 15.73
N ASP A 21 20.24 25.18 14.87
CA ASP A 21 19.20 26.16 15.14
C ASP A 21 17.85 25.75 14.54
N SER A 22 16.83 26.57 14.74
CA SER A 22 15.46 26.34 14.27
C SER A 22 14.95 27.40 13.27
N ILE A 23 15.86 28.19 12.73
CA ILE A 23 15.50 29.34 11.87
C ILE A 23 14.82 28.84 10.60
N ASP A 24 15.33 27.79 10.00
CA ASP A 24 14.87 27.24 8.73
C ASP A 24 13.99 25.99 8.86
N ASP A 25 13.56 25.64 10.08
CA ASP A 25 12.80 24.40 10.33
C ASP A 25 11.57 24.27 9.41
N LEU A 26 10.81 25.32 9.23
CA LEU A 26 9.64 25.31 8.35
C LEU A 26 9.99 25.04 6.87
N LEU A 27 11.07 25.61 6.39
CA LEU A 27 11.55 25.37 5.02
C LEU A 27 12.02 23.94 4.83
N LEU A 28 12.69 23.40 5.86
CA LEU A 28 13.12 22.00 5.88
C LEU A 28 11.92 21.05 5.88
N GLU A 29 10.90 21.29 6.69
CA GLU A 29 9.67 20.49 6.72
C GLU A 29 8.96 20.50 5.37
N ILE A 30 8.82 21.66 4.71
CA ILE A 30 8.25 21.78 3.37
C ILE A 30 9.07 20.97 2.36
N SER A 31 10.39 21.03 2.44
CA SER A 31 11.28 20.29 1.55
C SER A 31 11.18 18.79 1.74
N ILE A 32 11.08 18.32 2.99
CA ILE A 32 10.88 16.89 3.32
C ILE A 32 9.56 16.40 2.74
N GLU A 33 8.49 17.14 2.95
CA GLU A 33 7.16 16.73 2.46
C GLU A 33 7.10 16.72 0.93
N SER A 34 7.63 17.76 0.29
CA SER A 34 7.71 17.84 -1.18
C SER A 34 8.52 16.68 -1.76
N SER A 35 9.72 16.43 -1.22
CA SER A 35 10.58 15.33 -1.67
C SER A 35 9.93 13.96 -1.45
N SER A 36 9.17 13.78 -0.36
CA SER A 36 8.43 12.54 -0.11
C SER A 36 7.36 12.31 -1.18
N ARG A 37 6.64 13.35 -1.57
CA ARG A 37 5.62 13.25 -2.65
C ARG A 37 6.27 13.06 -4.03
N ASP A 38 7.44 13.65 -4.26
CA ASP A 38 8.19 13.45 -5.51
C ASP A 38 8.64 11.98 -5.65
N ILE A 39 9.03 11.33 -4.54
CA ILE A 39 9.36 9.90 -4.52
C ILE A 39 8.12 9.07 -4.86
N ASP A 40 6.97 9.37 -4.26
CA ASP A 40 5.71 8.68 -4.57
C ASP A 40 5.37 8.80 -6.06
N ALA A 41 5.47 10.00 -6.62
CA ALA A 41 5.17 10.28 -8.02
C ALA A 41 6.14 9.56 -8.97
N TYR A 42 7.43 9.56 -8.64
CA TYR A 42 8.45 8.88 -9.45
C TYR A 42 8.29 7.36 -9.46
N CYS A 43 7.96 6.79 -8.29
CA CYS A 43 7.79 5.33 -8.13
C CYS A 43 6.37 4.87 -8.49
N GLU A 44 5.44 5.77 -8.72
CA GLU A 44 4.01 5.50 -8.92
C GLU A 44 3.40 4.63 -7.79
N ARG A 45 3.91 4.81 -6.57
CA ARG A 45 3.43 4.09 -5.39
C ARG A 45 3.74 4.88 -4.12
N VAL A 46 3.01 4.58 -3.05
CA VAL A 46 3.28 5.13 -1.72
C VAL A 46 3.98 4.08 -0.84
N PHE A 47 4.89 4.53 0.03
CA PHE A 47 5.66 3.66 0.92
C PHE A 47 5.23 3.79 2.39
N TYR A 48 4.10 4.45 2.65
CA TYR A 48 3.50 4.54 3.98
C TYR A 48 2.23 3.70 4.06
N SER A 49 1.89 3.24 5.26
CA SER A 49 0.67 2.48 5.50
C SER A 49 -0.51 3.39 5.88
N SER A 50 -1.72 2.88 5.80
CA SER A 50 -2.94 3.55 6.28
C SER A 50 -3.03 3.66 7.81
N GLY A 51 -2.00 3.25 8.53
CA GLY A 51 -1.95 3.32 9.99
C GLY A 51 -2.90 2.35 10.70
N GLY A 52 -3.19 1.21 10.08
CA GLY A 52 -4.08 0.19 10.62
C GLY A 52 -5.57 0.41 10.29
N THR A 53 -5.92 1.51 9.61
CA THR A 53 -7.29 1.72 9.12
C THR A 53 -7.45 1.03 7.76
N ALA A 54 -8.43 0.13 7.65
CA ALA A 54 -8.73 -0.53 6.39
C ALA A 54 -9.32 0.46 5.39
N ILE A 55 -8.81 0.42 4.16
CA ILE A 55 -9.26 1.25 3.04
C ILE A 55 -9.86 0.32 1.98
N ALA A 56 -11.06 0.64 1.51
CA ALA A 56 -11.67 -0.10 0.42
C ALA A 56 -10.99 0.22 -0.91
N ARG A 57 -10.65 -0.83 -1.65
CA ARG A 57 -10.05 -0.75 -2.99
C ARG A 57 -10.82 -1.65 -3.93
N VAL A 58 -10.94 -1.24 -5.17
CA VAL A 58 -11.61 -2.02 -6.22
C VAL A 58 -10.60 -2.32 -7.32
N TYR A 59 -10.51 -3.58 -7.71
CA TYR A 59 -9.61 -4.04 -8.77
C TYR A 59 -10.39 -4.80 -9.82
N VAL A 60 -9.93 -4.74 -11.04
CA VAL A 60 -10.48 -5.52 -12.15
C VAL A 60 -9.53 -6.67 -12.44
N PRO A 61 -9.97 -7.93 -12.29
CA PRO A 61 -9.12 -9.07 -12.59
C PRO A 61 -8.83 -9.14 -14.09
N GLN A 62 -7.62 -9.58 -14.41
CA GLN A 62 -7.20 -9.79 -15.80
C GLN A 62 -7.35 -11.25 -16.22
N ASP A 63 -7.38 -12.16 -15.25
CA ASP A 63 -7.68 -13.57 -15.46
C ASP A 63 -8.47 -14.12 -14.26
N SER A 64 -9.03 -15.33 -14.42
CA SER A 64 -9.91 -15.95 -13.42
C SER A 64 -9.16 -16.42 -12.16
N PHE A 65 -7.85 -16.51 -12.17
CA PHE A 65 -7.06 -17.05 -11.07
C PHE A 65 -6.32 -15.99 -10.29
N VAL A 66 -5.87 -14.90 -10.92
CA VAL A 66 -5.02 -13.90 -10.30
C VAL A 66 -5.53 -12.49 -10.57
N VAL A 67 -5.58 -11.67 -9.54
CA VAL A 67 -5.78 -10.22 -9.66
C VAL A 67 -4.55 -9.49 -9.14
N GLN A 68 -4.02 -8.57 -9.94
CA GLN A 68 -2.95 -7.67 -9.53
C GLN A 68 -3.55 -6.56 -8.67
N THR A 69 -2.84 -6.22 -7.61
CA THR A 69 -3.28 -5.21 -6.64
C THR A 69 -2.15 -4.23 -6.35
N ASP A 70 -2.50 -3.16 -5.66
CA ASP A 70 -1.50 -2.36 -4.94
C ASP A 70 -0.94 -3.17 -3.78
N ASP A 71 0.03 -2.60 -3.07
CA ASP A 71 0.65 -3.22 -1.90
C ASP A 71 -0.40 -3.55 -0.82
N ILE A 72 -0.46 -4.81 -0.41
CA ILE A 72 -1.36 -5.30 0.63
C ILE A 72 -0.54 -5.72 1.84
N ILE A 73 -0.79 -5.09 2.98
CA ILE A 73 -0.22 -5.50 4.27
C ILE A 73 -1.11 -6.58 4.90
N SER A 74 -2.43 -6.35 4.92
CA SER A 74 -3.42 -7.27 5.44
C SER A 74 -4.76 -7.08 4.75
N VAL A 75 -5.60 -8.09 4.81
CA VAL A 75 -6.95 -8.08 4.24
C VAL A 75 -7.97 -8.29 5.35
N THR A 76 -8.95 -7.41 5.42
CA THR A 76 -10.10 -7.55 6.33
C THR A 76 -11.22 -8.33 5.66
N THR A 77 -11.62 -7.93 4.46
CA THR A 77 -12.68 -8.59 3.67
C THR A 77 -12.36 -8.53 2.20
N ILE A 78 -12.75 -9.57 1.48
CA ILE A 78 -12.75 -9.60 0.01
C ILE A 78 -14.17 -9.93 -0.46
N LYS A 79 -14.63 -9.19 -1.44
CA LYS A 79 -15.89 -9.45 -2.12
C LYS A 79 -15.71 -9.26 -3.62
N SER A 80 -16.42 -10.04 -4.40
CA SER A 80 -16.48 -9.89 -5.85
C SER A 80 -17.91 -9.65 -6.31
N ASP A 81 -18.02 -8.97 -7.45
CA ASP A 81 -19.26 -8.83 -8.21
C ASP A 81 -19.30 -9.99 -9.19
N SER A 82 -20.07 -11.03 -8.85
CA SER A 82 -20.08 -12.29 -9.60
C SER A 82 -20.94 -12.26 -10.85
N ASN A 83 -21.83 -11.28 -10.94
CA ASN A 83 -22.82 -11.17 -12.01
C ASN A 83 -22.67 -9.89 -12.88
N GLY A 84 -21.77 -9.01 -12.50
CA GLY A 84 -21.47 -7.79 -13.26
C GLY A 84 -22.53 -6.69 -13.11
N ASP A 85 -23.29 -6.68 -12.02
CA ASP A 85 -24.34 -5.68 -11.77
C ASP A 85 -23.86 -4.45 -10.97
N GLY A 86 -22.59 -4.42 -10.60
CA GLY A 86 -22.00 -3.36 -9.79
C GLY A 86 -22.14 -3.59 -8.28
N THR A 87 -22.72 -4.73 -7.88
CA THR A 87 -22.89 -5.09 -6.46
C THR A 87 -21.89 -6.16 -6.06
N PHE A 88 -21.10 -5.91 -5.01
CA PHE A 88 -20.13 -6.87 -4.48
C PHE A 88 -20.82 -7.82 -3.49
N ASP A 89 -21.49 -8.82 -4.00
CA ASP A 89 -22.33 -9.76 -3.25
C ASP A 89 -21.62 -11.07 -2.85
N GLN A 90 -20.62 -11.50 -3.61
CA GLN A 90 -19.88 -12.72 -3.36
C GLN A 90 -18.76 -12.50 -2.34
N ALA A 91 -18.96 -12.93 -1.09
CA ALA A 91 -17.93 -12.86 -0.06
C ALA A 91 -16.93 -14.02 -0.18
N TRP A 92 -15.64 -13.73 0.00
CA TRP A 92 -14.55 -14.69 -0.05
C TRP A 92 -14.04 -14.98 1.36
N ALA A 93 -13.94 -16.26 1.72
CA ALA A 93 -13.31 -16.68 2.96
C ALA A 93 -11.78 -16.71 2.83
N GLY A 94 -11.06 -16.70 3.95
CA GLY A 94 -9.59 -16.77 3.94
C GLY A 94 -9.02 -18.03 3.29
N THR A 95 -9.85 -19.07 3.10
CA THR A 95 -9.51 -20.32 2.39
C THR A 95 -9.72 -20.25 0.89
N ASP A 96 -10.35 -19.20 0.38
CA ASP A 96 -10.71 -19.07 -1.04
C ASP A 96 -9.65 -18.30 -1.82
N TYR A 97 -8.77 -17.57 -1.15
CA TYR A 97 -7.73 -16.78 -1.77
C TYR A 97 -6.38 -16.90 -1.04
N GLN A 98 -5.34 -16.53 -1.73
CA GLN A 98 -3.97 -16.52 -1.24
C GLN A 98 -3.28 -15.21 -1.62
N LEU A 99 -2.63 -14.59 -0.63
CA LEU A 99 -1.79 -13.42 -0.87
C LEU A 99 -0.45 -13.86 -1.45
N GLU A 100 -0.01 -13.20 -2.51
CA GLU A 100 1.29 -13.46 -3.14
C GLU A 100 2.12 -12.17 -3.27
N PRO A 101 3.45 -12.27 -3.15
CA PRO A 101 4.28 -13.48 -2.98
C PRO A 101 4.08 -14.15 -1.62
N LEU A 102 4.12 -15.49 -1.59
CA LEU A 102 3.87 -16.30 -0.39
C LEU A 102 4.86 -16.05 0.74
N ASN A 103 6.09 -15.84 0.40
CA ASN A 103 7.16 -15.53 1.36
C ASN A 103 7.53 -14.07 1.21
N GLY A 104 6.71 -13.17 1.74
CA GLY A 104 6.88 -11.72 1.62
C GLY A 104 8.17 -11.17 2.23
N ARG A 105 9.24 -11.97 2.30
CA ARG A 105 10.55 -11.57 2.77
C ARG A 105 11.60 -11.78 1.69
N ALA A 106 12.26 -10.71 1.31
CA ALA A 106 13.46 -10.77 0.48
C ALA A 106 14.63 -10.19 1.28
N GLY A 107 15.68 -10.99 1.54
CA GLY A 107 16.83 -10.54 2.31
C GLY A 107 16.53 -10.13 3.76
N GLY A 108 15.52 -10.73 4.40
CA GLY A 108 15.10 -10.41 5.75
C GLY A 108 14.16 -9.20 5.89
N ILE A 109 13.75 -8.60 4.78
CA ILE A 109 12.83 -7.46 4.74
C ILE A 109 11.43 -7.97 4.40
N ASP A 110 10.43 -7.57 5.19
CA ASP A 110 9.03 -7.86 4.89
C ASP A 110 8.58 -7.05 3.68
N THR A 111 8.04 -7.74 2.67
CA THR A 111 7.45 -7.10 1.49
C THR A 111 5.94 -7.29 1.51
N PRO A 112 5.16 -6.28 1.10
CA PRO A 112 3.72 -6.43 1.00
C PRO A 112 3.34 -7.40 -0.12
N ALA A 113 2.15 -7.98 -0.04
CA ALA A 113 1.59 -8.74 -1.14
C ALA A 113 1.15 -7.79 -2.26
N THR A 114 1.29 -8.23 -3.50
CA THR A 114 0.97 -7.43 -4.69
C THR A 114 -0.05 -8.09 -5.60
N ARG A 115 -0.52 -9.27 -5.24
CA ARG A 115 -1.56 -9.98 -5.99
C ARG A 115 -2.31 -10.96 -5.11
N LEU A 116 -3.51 -11.28 -5.54
CA LEU A 116 -4.41 -12.24 -4.92
C LEU A 116 -4.65 -13.40 -5.89
N ARG A 117 -4.40 -14.61 -5.44
CA ARG A 117 -4.70 -15.83 -6.19
C ARG A 117 -5.97 -16.48 -5.66
N ALA A 118 -6.86 -16.88 -6.55
CA ALA A 118 -8.00 -17.73 -6.22
C ALA A 118 -7.51 -19.16 -6.03
N ILE A 119 -7.76 -19.75 -4.86
CA ILE A 119 -7.33 -21.12 -4.51
C ILE A 119 -8.47 -22.00 -4.02
N GLY A 120 -9.62 -21.43 -3.71
CA GLY A 120 -10.78 -22.11 -3.19
C GLY A 120 -11.79 -22.48 -4.26
N GLN A 121 -13.05 -22.37 -3.90
CA GLN A 121 -14.17 -22.74 -4.76
C GLN A 121 -14.57 -21.66 -5.78
N PHE A 122 -14.06 -20.45 -5.62
CA PHE A 122 -14.41 -19.31 -6.47
C PHE A 122 -13.27 -18.98 -7.43
N LEU A 123 -13.65 -18.37 -8.54
CA LEU A 123 -12.73 -17.74 -9.50
C LEU A 123 -13.06 -16.24 -9.58
N TRP A 124 -12.05 -15.43 -9.94
CA TRP A 124 -12.28 -14.02 -10.15
C TRP A 124 -13.19 -13.80 -11.37
N PRO A 125 -14.20 -12.95 -11.27
CA PRO A 125 -15.01 -12.61 -12.42
C PRO A 125 -14.19 -11.80 -13.44
N VAL A 126 -14.16 -12.25 -14.65
CA VAL A 126 -13.39 -11.63 -15.76
C VAL A 126 -14.34 -11.01 -16.76
#